data_5a35b032e87f8473b7715a157393d726
#
_entry.id   5a35b032e87f8473b7715a157393d726
#
_cell.length_a   1.000
_cell.length_b   1.000
_cell.length_c   1.000
_cell.angle_alpha   90.00
_cell.angle_beta   90.00
_cell.angle_gamma   90.00
#
_symmetry.space_group_name_H-M   'P 1'
#
loop_
_entity.id
_entity.type
_entity.pdbx_description
1 polymer ?
#
loop_
_entity_poly.entity_id
_entity_poly.type
_entity_poly.pdbx_seq_one_letter_code
_entity_poly.pdbx_strand_id
1 'polypeptide(L)'
;PIGTKLGTAMTKSRSLPLIIIVSFILGFAVTIAEPDLQVLAQTVPHINNTVLLVTVGVGVGFFLCVCMIRILTGVRLRWLLIAFYAVVFILAAFSKPDFLGIAFDSGGVTTGPMTVPFILALGVGVSKIRSDAKAESDSFGLVALCSIGPILAVLLLGFFYPNGDGVVDISSAAYSSTGEIGRAYLTALPSYMKEMAVALLPIIAIFYIFQIFSLRLSKREVARITIGVAYTYVGLVLFLTGVNVGFSSLGAVLGAKLAEGNMKYLLIPLSMLLGWFIISAEPAVAVLEKQIEEVSAGAIPGKVIKYSLSVAIAAAMGISMIRVITGI
;
A
#
# COMPACT_ATOMS: atom_id res chain seq x y z
N PRO A 1 5.18 17.00 -1.13
CA PRO A 1 6.29 17.96 -0.89
C PRO A 1 7.54 17.31 -0.26
N ILE A 2 7.37 16.39 0.75
CA ILE A 2 8.51 15.77 1.44
C ILE A 2 9.31 14.89 0.47
N GLY A 3 8.68 13.96 -0.21
CA GLY A 3 9.33 13.04 -1.15
C GLY A 3 10.11 13.75 -2.25
N THR A 4 9.52 14.78 -2.86
CA THR A 4 10.20 15.56 -3.91
C THR A 4 11.44 16.29 -3.38
N LYS A 5 11.34 16.89 -2.19
CA LYS A 5 12.46 17.58 -1.55
C LYS A 5 13.57 16.63 -1.14
N LEU A 6 13.22 15.46 -0.60
CA LEU A 6 14.16 14.39 -0.29
C LEU A 6 14.85 13.86 -1.55
N GLY A 7 14.07 13.54 -2.60
CA GLY A 7 14.63 13.12 -3.89
C GLY A 7 15.62 14.14 -4.46
N THR A 8 15.26 15.42 -4.47
CA THR A 8 16.16 16.49 -4.94
C THR A 8 17.41 16.65 -4.04
N ALA A 9 17.29 16.45 -2.73
CA ALA A 9 18.44 16.51 -1.82
C ALA A 9 19.41 15.34 -2.04
N MET A 10 18.85 14.13 -2.24
CA MET A 10 19.63 12.92 -2.56
C MET A 10 20.43 13.10 -3.85
N THR A 11 19.83 13.74 -4.85
CA THR A 11 20.46 13.97 -6.16
C THR A 11 21.63 14.95 -6.09
N LYS A 12 21.57 15.93 -5.21
CA LYS A 12 22.67 16.88 -5.00
C LYS A 12 23.96 16.23 -4.52
N SER A 13 23.87 15.10 -3.79
CA SER A 13 25.03 14.38 -3.29
C SER A 13 25.85 13.67 -4.37
N ARG A 14 25.26 13.40 -5.55
CA ARG A 14 25.83 12.63 -6.68
C ARG A 14 26.40 11.26 -6.28
N SER A 15 26.10 10.75 -5.10
CA SER A 15 26.58 9.47 -4.59
C SER A 15 25.55 8.37 -4.82
N LEU A 16 25.82 7.45 -5.75
CA LEU A 16 24.95 6.31 -6.03
C LEU A 16 24.70 5.44 -4.78
N PRO A 17 25.69 5.06 -3.98
CA PRO A 17 25.44 4.29 -2.75
C PRO A 17 24.51 5.00 -1.78
N LEU A 18 24.65 6.31 -1.62
CA LEU A 18 23.77 7.09 -0.75
C LEU A 18 22.32 7.08 -1.25
N ILE A 19 22.13 7.25 -2.57
CA ILE A 19 20.80 7.20 -3.19
C ILE A 19 20.16 5.84 -2.92
N ILE A 20 20.88 4.73 -3.11
CA ILE A 20 20.38 3.37 -2.90
C ILE A 20 20.01 3.15 -1.43
N ILE A 21 20.92 3.44 -0.49
CA ILE A 21 20.69 3.21 0.94
C ILE A 21 19.50 4.04 1.43
N VAL A 22 19.45 5.32 1.09
CA VAL A 22 18.36 6.20 1.52
C VAL A 22 17.04 5.79 0.89
N SER A 23 17.04 5.37 -0.39
CA SER A 23 15.83 4.87 -1.04
C SER A 23 15.31 3.59 -0.39
N PHE A 24 16.19 2.65 -0.03
CA PHE A 24 15.81 1.46 0.72
C PHE A 24 15.15 1.81 2.05
N ILE A 25 15.81 2.64 2.85
CA ILE A 25 15.30 3.03 4.17
C ILE A 25 13.97 3.78 4.04
N LEU A 26 13.84 4.68 3.07
CA LEU A 26 12.62 5.42 2.83
C LEU A 26 11.47 4.50 2.35
N GLY A 27 11.73 3.61 1.39
CA GLY A 27 10.74 2.65 0.91
C GLY A 27 10.25 1.75 2.03
N PHE A 28 11.17 1.20 2.82
CA PHE A 28 10.86 0.39 3.99
C PHE A 28 10.03 1.17 5.02
N ALA A 29 10.46 2.37 5.40
CA ALA A 29 9.80 3.17 6.42
C ALA A 29 8.39 3.62 6.02
N VAL A 30 8.22 4.08 4.77
CA VAL A 30 6.90 4.51 4.26
C VAL A 30 5.94 3.34 4.18
N THR A 31 6.43 2.17 3.77
CA THR A 31 5.60 0.96 3.65
C THR A 31 5.13 0.44 5.01
N ILE A 32 5.99 0.41 6.02
CA ILE A 32 5.58 0.02 7.38
C ILE A 32 4.55 1.00 7.96
N ALA A 33 4.63 2.27 7.59
CA ALA A 33 3.67 3.28 8.01
C ALA A 33 2.34 3.25 7.25
N GLU A 34 2.21 2.39 6.21
CA GLU A 34 0.99 2.27 5.43
C GLU A 34 -0.14 1.62 6.27
N PRO A 35 -1.26 2.33 6.48
CA PRO A 35 -2.35 1.83 7.33
C PRO A 35 -3.00 0.56 6.76
N ASP A 36 -3.10 0.45 5.44
CA ASP A 36 -3.71 -0.71 4.79
C ASP A 36 -2.86 -1.97 5.01
N LEU A 37 -1.53 -1.83 5.06
CA LEU A 37 -0.63 -2.93 5.39
C LEU A 37 -0.76 -3.36 6.87
N GLN A 38 -1.01 -2.41 7.78
CA GLN A 38 -1.29 -2.73 9.19
C GLN A 38 -2.58 -3.55 9.31
N VAL A 39 -3.63 -3.15 8.58
CA VAL A 39 -4.90 -3.90 8.54
C VAL A 39 -4.68 -5.30 7.97
N LEU A 40 -3.97 -5.43 6.84
CA LEU A 40 -3.65 -6.73 6.26
C LEU A 40 -2.92 -7.63 7.26
N ALA A 41 -1.90 -7.11 7.95
CA ALA A 41 -1.13 -7.88 8.92
C ALA A 41 -2.00 -8.39 10.09
N GLN A 42 -3.01 -7.63 10.49
CA GLN A 42 -3.93 -8.02 11.57
C GLN A 42 -5.00 -9.04 11.10
N THR A 43 -5.28 -9.11 9.80
CA THR A 43 -6.27 -10.04 9.23
C THR A 43 -5.69 -11.41 8.88
N VAL A 44 -4.36 -11.57 8.94
CA VAL A 44 -3.66 -12.83 8.61
C VAL A 44 -3.16 -13.52 9.88
N PRO A 45 -3.92 -14.46 10.48
CA PRO A 45 -3.63 -15.00 11.82
C PRO A 45 -2.42 -15.95 11.87
N HIS A 46 -2.03 -16.54 10.74
CA HIS A 46 -0.94 -17.53 10.73
C HIS A 46 0.45 -16.93 10.57
N ILE A 47 0.56 -15.64 10.30
CA ILE A 47 1.84 -14.94 10.16
C ILE A 47 1.94 -13.91 11.26
N ASN A 48 3.07 -13.87 11.95
CA ASN A 48 3.30 -12.80 12.92
C ASN A 48 3.27 -11.43 12.20
N ASN A 49 2.47 -10.49 12.72
CA ASN A 49 2.26 -9.17 12.13
C ASN A 49 3.59 -8.45 11.81
N THR A 50 4.54 -8.49 12.75
CA THR A 50 5.83 -7.86 12.58
C THR A 50 6.63 -8.51 11.43
N VAL A 51 6.57 -9.84 11.30
CA VAL A 51 7.23 -10.57 10.21
C VAL A 51 6.66 -10.15 8.87
N LEU A 52 5.33 -10.09 8.75
CA LEU A 52 4.68 -9.67 7.50
C LEU A 52 5.02 -8.22 7.15
N LEU A 53 4.90 -7.29 8.11
CA LEU A 53 5.23 -5.88 7.92
C LEU A 53 6.68 -5.68 7.47
N VAL A 54 7.63 -6.35 8.13
CA VAL A 54 9.06 -6.25 7.80
C VAL A 54 9.33 -6.86 6.42
N THR A 55 8.75 -8.01 6.11
CA THR A 55 8.93 -8.68 4.81
C THR A 55 8.44 -7.82 3.66
N VAL A 56 7.24 -7.27 3.79
CA VAL A 56 6.64 -6.37 2.79
C VAL A 56 7.47 -5.08 2.67
N GLY A 57 7.85 -4.49 3.79
CA GLY A 57 8.70 -3.29 3.82
C GLY A 57 10.06 -3.49 3.15
N VAL A 58 10.72 -4.63 3.39
CA VAL A 58 11.98 -5.00 2.73
C VAL A 58 11.75 -5.17 1.22
N GLY A 59 10.66 -5.81 0.82
CA GLY A 59 10.28 -5.97 -0.58
C GLY A 59 10.17 -4.63 -1.30
N VAL A 60 9.41 -3.68 -0.76
CA VAL A 60 9.26 -2.33 -1.32
C VAL A 60 10.59 -1.56 -1.30
N GLY A 61 11.31 -1.61 -0.19
CA GLY A 61 12.61 -0.94 -0.07
C GLY A 61 13.61 -1.40 -1.13
N PHE A 62 13.70 -2.72 -1.35
CA PHE A 62 14.55 -3.30 -2.38
C PHE A 62 14.13 -2.87 -3.79
N PHE A 63 12.83 -2.97 -4.11
CA PHE A 63 12.34 -2.58 -5.43
C PHE A 63 12.41 -1.07 -5.66
N LEU A 64 12.32 -0.26 -4.62
CA LEU A 64 12.58 1.18 -4.74
C LEU A 64 14.04 1.44 -5.12
N CYS A 65 15.00 0.66 -4.62
CA CYS A 65 16.38 0.73 -5.08
C CYS A 65 16.49 0.36 -6.57
N VAL A 66 15.82 -0.72 -6.99
CA VAL A 66 15.77 -1.11 -8.41
C VAL A 66 15.18 0.02 -9.27
N CYS A 67 14.14 0.69 -8.78
CA CYS A 67 13.54 1.85 -9.44
C CYS A 67 14.54 3.00 -9.59
N MET A 68 15.30 3.32 -8.55
CA MET A 68 16.31 4.38 -8.61
C MET A 68 17.44 4.04 -9.58
N ILE A 69 17.94 2.81 -9.55
CA ILE A 69 18.94 2.33 -10.52
C ILE A 69 18.39 2.42 -11.94
N ARG A 70 17.14 1.99 -12.16
CA ARG A 70 16.47 2.09 -13.45
C ARG A 70 16.43 3.54 -13.96
N ILE A 71 16.00 4.49 -13.13
CA ILE A 71 15.95 5.91 -13.52
C ILE A 71 17.32 6.39 -13.94
N LEU A 72 18.38 6.04 -13.20
CA LEU A 72 19.75 6.47 -13.47
C LEU A 72 20.35 5.80 -14.71
N THR A 73 20.02 4.53 -14.97
CA THR A 73 20.57 3.77 -16.10
C THR A 73 19.73 3.86 -17.37
N GLY A 74 18.47 4.33 -17.28
CA GLY A 74 17.56 4.44 -18.42
C GLY A 74 17.05 3.10 -18.94
N VAL A 75 17.10 2.03 -18.17
CA VAL A 75 16.56 0.71 -18.55
C VAL A 75 15.06 0.81 -18.79
N ARG A 76 14.57 0.21 -19.87
CA ARG A 76 13.15 0.24 -20.23
C ARG A 76 12.30 -0.52 -19.24
N LEU A 77 11.30 0.14 -18.65
CA LEU A 77 10.37 -0.42 -17.68
C LEU A 77 9.75 -1.75 -18.12
N ARG A 78 9.34 -1.83 -19.39
CA ARG A 78 8.71 -3.01 -19.99
C ARG A 78 9.48 -4.30 -19.75
N TRP A 79 10.79 -4.30 -19.93
CA TRP A 79 11.60 -5.50 -19.76
C TRP A 79 11.74 -5.92 -18.30
N LEU A 80 11.84 -4.95 -17.40
CA LEU A 80 11.88 -5.22 -15.97
C LEU A 80 10.56 -5.81 -15.49
N LEU A 81 9.42 -5.23 -15.91
CA LEU A 81 8.11 -5.77 -15.56
C LEU A 81 7.93 -7.20 -16.08
N ILE A 82 8.26 -7.47 -17.34
CA ILE A 82 8.16 -8.83 -17.92
C ILE A 82 9.02 -9.81 -17.13
N ALA A 83 10.28 -9.46 -16.85
CA ALA A 83 11.20 -10.34 -16.13
C ALA A 83 10.71 -10.63 -14.70
N PHE A 84 10.36 -9.59 -13.94
CA PHE A 84 9.94 -9.77 -12.56
C PHE A 84 8.57 -10.45 -12.44
N TYR A 85 7.59 -10.12 -13.30
CA TYR A 85 6.31 -10.83 -13.29
C TYR A 85 6.45 -12.30 -13.74
N ALA A 86 7.36 -12.62 -14.65
CA ALA A 86 7.67 -14.01 -14.97
C ALA A 86 8.17 -14.75 -13.72
N VAL A 87 9.06 -14.13 -12.93
CA VAL A 87 9.53 -14.71 -11.66
C VAL A 87 8.38 -14.83 -10.66
N VAL A 88 7.53 -13.80 -10.52
CA VAL A 88 6.32 -13.85 -9.66
C VAL A 88 5.45 -15.05 -10.01
N PHE A 89 5.09 -15.23 -11.29
CA PHE A 89 4.19 -16.30 -11.69
C PHE A 89 4.83 -17.70 -11.57
N ILE A 90 6.13 -17.80 -11.80
CA ILE A 90 6.87 -19.06 -11.55
C ILE A 90 6.82 -19.39 -10.06
N LEU A 91 7.15 -18.45 -9.17
CA LEU A 91 7.11 -18.68 -7.73
C LEU A 91 5.67 -18.94 -7.24
N ALA A 92 4.69 -18.23 -7.78
CA ALA A 92 3.29 -18.42 -7.46
C ALA A 92 2.81 -19.85 -7.78
N ALA A 93 3.27 -20.45 -8.88
CA ALA A 93 2.92 -21.82 -9.26
C ALA A 93 3.41 -22.89 -8.25
N PHE A 94 4.44 -22.57 -7.47
CA PHE A 94 5.00 -23.45 -6.44
C PHE A 94 4.64 -23.01 -5.02
N SER A 95 3.93 -21.88 -4.88
CA SER A 95 3.58 -21.31 -3.58
C SER A 95 2.39 -22.06 -2.94
N LYS A 96 2.34 -22.01 -1.61
CA LYS A 96 1.19 -22.50 -0.84
C LYS A 96 -0.03 -21.60 -1.12
N PRO A 97 -1.26 -22.17 -1.24
CA PRO A 97 -2.47 -21.39 -1.54
C PRO A 97 -2.70 -20.20 -0.60
N ASP A 98 -2.46 -20.39 0.70
CA ASP A 98 -2.65 -19.35 1.72
C ASP A 98 -1.73 -18.15 1.49
N PHE A 99 -0.45 -18.42 1.16
CA PHE A 99 0.51 -17.35 0.86
C PHE A 99 0.30 -16.69 -0.49
N LEU A 100 -0.35 -17.37 -1.44
CA LEU A 100 -0.64 -16.80 -2.75
C LEU A 100 -1.56 -15.60 -2.65
N GLY A 101 -2.67 -15.72 -1.92
CA GLY A 101 -3.60 -14.62 -1.67
C GLY A 101 -2.91 -13.46 -0.96
N ILE A 102 -2.23 -13.74 0.15
CA ILE A 102 -1.53 -12.72 0.96
C ILE A 102 -0.45 -11.99 0.15
N ALA A 103 0.28 -12.71 -0.72
CA ALA A 103 1.33 -12.12 -1.54
C ALA A 103 0.76 -11.10 -2.54
N PHE A 104 -0.28 -11.46 -3.28
CA PHE A 104 -0.91 -10.53 -4.23
C PHE A 104 -1.62 -9.38 -3.53
N ASP A 105 -2.27 -9.62 -2.40
CA ASP A 105 -2.83 -8.57 -1.53
C ASP A 105 -1.75 -7.60 -1.05
N SER A 106 -0.60 -8.12 -0.59
CA SER A 106 0.53 -7.28 -0.17
C SER A 106 1.01 -6.34 -1.28
N GLY A 107 1.01 -6.80 -2.54
CA GLY A 107 1.33 -5.97 -3.69
C GLY A 107 0.32 -4.84 -3.92
N GLY A 108 -0.96 -5.11 -3.69
CA GLY A 108 -2.04 -4.13 -3.78
C GLY A 108 -2.01 -3.12 -2.63
N VAL A 109 -1.88 -3.59 -1.41
CA VAL A 109 -1.87 -2.78 -0.18
C VAL A 109 -0.73 -1.75 -0.17
N THR A 110 0.41 -2.05 -0.77
CA THR A 110 1.53 -1.10 -0.88
C THR A 110 1.30 0.04 -1.87
N THR A 111 0.17 0.07 -2.55
CA THR A 111 -0.27 1.19 -3.39
C THR A 111 -1.18 2.18 -2.68
N GLY A 112 -1.15 2.21 -1.35
CA GLY A 112 -2.03 3.03 -0.52
C GLY A 112 -1.72 4.53 -0.51
N PRO A 113 -2.49 5.29 0.30
CA PRO A 113 -2.50 6.76 0.27
C PRO A 113 -1.20 7.42 0.69
N MET A 114 -0.32 6.73 1.41
CA MET A 114 0.97 7.28 1.84
C MET A 114 2.10 6.89 0.89
N THR A 115 2.16 5.63 0.50
CA THR A 115 3.27 5.05 -0.25
C THR A 115 3.33 5.56 -1.68
N VAL A 116 2.22 5.59 -2.39
CA VAL A 116 2.18 6.00 -3.81
C VAL A 116 2.61 7.46 -4.02
N PRO A 117 2.01 8.45 -3.34
CA PRO A 117 2.43 9.84 -3.53
C PRO A 117 3.89 10.07 -3.13
N PHE A 118 4.39 9.30 -2.17
CA PHE A 118 5.77 9.42 -1.72
C PHE A 118 6.75 8.86 -2.75
N ILE A 119 6.53 7.63 -3.25
CA ILE A 119 7.36 6.99 -4.27
C ILE A 119 7.41 7.83 -5.54
N LEU A 120 6.26 8.33 -6.00
CA LEU A 120 6.19 9.18 -7.19
C LEU A 120 6.95 10.50 -6.99
N ALA A 121 6.75 11.14 -5.83
CA ALA A 121 7.44 12.37 -5.52
C ALA A 121 8.97 12.18 -5.40
N LEU A 122 9.41 11.04 -4.86
CA LEU A 122 10.82 10.66 -4.82
C LEU A 122 11.37 10.43 -6.22
N GLY A 123 10.65 9.68 -7.05
CA GLY A 123 11.01 9.40 -8.43
C GLY A 123 11.17 10.66 -9.29
N VAL A 124 10.21 11.59 -9.20
CA VAL A 124 10.28 12.92 -9.84
C VAL A 124 11.48 13.71 -9.30
N GLY A 125 11.77 13.61 -8.00
CA GLY A 125 12.95 14.25 -7.40
C GLY A 125 14.24 13.72 -7.99
N VAL A 126 14.37 12.41 -8.14
CA VAL A 126 15.55 11.73 -8.67
C VAL A 126 15.68 11.88 -10.19
N SER A 127 14.58 11.85 -10.93
CA SER A 127 14.60 12.00 -12.40
C SER A 127 15.17 13.35 -12.87
N LYS A 128 15.11 14.38 -12.02
CA LYS A 128 15.71 15.69 -12.28
C LYS A 128 17.24 15.69 -12.40
N ILE A 129 17.92 14.58 -12.05
CA ILE A 129 19.37 14.41 -12.32
C ILE A 129 19.62 14.29 -13.83
N ARG A 130 18.71 13.64 -14.53
CA ARG A 130 18.80 13.47 -15.97
C ARG A 130 18.15 14.67 -16.65
N SER A 131 18.92 15.33 -17.51
CA SER A 131 18.48 16.53 -18.24
C SER A 131 17.70 16.19 -19.52
N ASP A 132 17.36 14.90 -19.75
CA ASP A 132 16.68 14.47 -20.95
C ASP A 132 15.15 14.52 -20.80
N ALA A 133 14.44 14.83 -21.89
CA ALA A 133 12.97 14.94 -21.93
C ALA A 133 12.23 13.64 -21.52
N LYS A 134 12.94 12.52 -21.44
CA LYS A 134 12.37 11.22 -21.01
C LYS A 134 12.40 11.02 -19.49
N ALA A 135 13.11 11.86 -18.75
CA ALA A 135 13.28 11.70 -17.31
C ALA A 135 11.94 11.73 -16.54
N GLU A 136 11.00 12.53 -17.00
CA GLU A 136 9.68 12.68 -16.39
C GLU A 136 8.78 11.47 -16.70
N SER A 137 8.85 10.93 -17.92
CA SER A 137 8.15 9.69 -18.29
C SER A 137 8.74 8.44 -17.62
N ASP A 138 10.02 8.48 -17.25
CA ASP A 138 10.69 7.39 -16.54
C ASP A 138 10.26 7.28 -15.06
N SER A 139 9.67 8.31 -14.47
CA SER A 139 9.03 8.24 -13.15
C SER A 139 7.71 7.46 -13.19
N PHE A 140 7.10 7.33 -14.38
CA PHE A 140 5.91 6.51 -14.58
C PHE A 140 6.23 5.02 -14.39
N GLY A 141 5.34 4.32 -13.72
CA GLY A 141 5.49 2.89 -13.49
C GLY A 141 6.41 2.51 -12.33
N LEU A 142 6.95 3.48 -11.56
CA LEU A 142 7.69 3.18 -10.33
C LEU A 142 6.84 2.42 -9.33
N VAL A 143 5.57 2.80 -9.19
CA VAL A 143 4.61 2.14 -8.31
C VAL A 143 4.42 0.69 -8.73
N ALA A 144 4.29 0.41 -10.02
CA ALA A 144 4.14 -0.96 -10.53
C ALA A 144 5.35 -1.85 -10.21
N LEU A 145 6.58 -1.32 -10.30
CA LEU A 145 7.77 -2.06 -9.86
C LEU A 145 7.80 -2.24 -8.34
N CYS A 146 7.47 -1.21 -7.57
CA CYS A 146 7.45 -1.30 -6.11
C CYS A 146 6.41 -2.29 -5.60
N SER A 147 5.28 -2.49 -6.30
CA SER A 147 4.26 -3.48 -5.95
C SER A 147 4.72 -4.92 -6.18
N ILE A 148 5.65 -5.16 -7.08
CA ILE A 148 6.22 -6.51 -7.30
C ILE A 148 7.05 -6.95 -6.10
N GLY A 149 7.74 -6.02 -5.43
CA GLY A 149 8.59 -6.31 -4.28
C GLY A 149 7.88 -7.07 -3.16
N PRO A 150 6.78 -6.56 -2.63
CA PRO A 150 5.95 -7.25 -1.66
C PRO A 150 5.49 -8.63 -2.10
N ILE A 151 5.00 -8.74 -3.34
CA ILE A 151 4.54 -10.02 -3.89
C ILE A 151 5.67 -11.05 -3.81
N LEU A 152 6.84 -10.71 -4.33
CA LEU A 152 8.00 -11.61 -4.30
C LEU A 152 8.46 -11.92 -2.88
N ALA A 153 8.52 -10.92 -2.01
CA ALA A 153 8.97 -11.09 -0.63
C ALA A 153 8.04 -12.02 0.15
N VAL A 154 6.72 -11.87 0.01
CA VAL A 154 5.74 -12.73 0.69
C VAL A 154 5.67 -14.12 0.07
N LEU A 155 5.79 -14.27 -1.26
CA LEU A 155 5.91 -15.58 -1.88
C LEU A 155 7.15 -16.34 -1.35
N LEU A 156 8.30 -15.64 -1.27
CA LEU A 156 9.52 -16.24 -0.70
C LEU A 156 9.34 -16.58 0.78
N LEU A 157 8.69 -15.70 1.57
CA LEU A 157 8.37 -16.00 2.96
C LEU A 157 7.58 -17.29 3.09
N GLY A 158 6.62 -17.55 2.20
CA GLY A 158 5.78 -18.73 2.20
C GLY A 158 6.54 -20.06 2.04
N PHE A 159 7.73 -20.05 1.41
CA PHE A 159 8.58 -21.24 1.31
C PHE A 159 9.27 -21.59 2.63
N PHE A 160 9.60 -20.60 3.44
CA PHE A 160 10.35 -20.74 4.68
C PHE A 160 9.47 -20.72 5.93
N TYR A 161 8.26 -20.19 5.81
CA TYR A 161 7.35 -20.06 6.95
C TYR A 161 6.60 -21.36 7.22
N PRO A 162 6.50 -21.81 8.49
CA PRO A 162 5.76 -23.02 8.83
C PRO A 162 4.30 -22.93 8.38
N ASN A 163 3.70 -24.07 8.05
CA ASN A 163 2.25 -24.12 7.85
C ASN A 163 1.58 -23.82 9.18
N GLY A 164 0.79 -22.77 9.23
CA GLY A 164 -0.07 -22.52 10.36
C GLY A 164 -1.41 -23.21 10.11
N ASP A 165 -1.81 -24.10 11.02
CA ASP A 165 -3.20 -24.60 11.07
C ASP A 165 -4.17 -23.53 11.61
N GLY A 166 -3.90 -22.27 11.26
CA GLY A 166 -4.67 -21.13 11.72
C GLY A 166 -6.04 -21.11 11.05
N VAL A 167 -7.03 -21.66 11.73
CA VAL A 167 -8.40 -21.25 11.49
C VAL A 167 -8.47 -19.76 11.73
N VAL A 168 -8.88 -19.01 10.72
CA VAL A 168 -9.20 -17.59 10.90
C VAL A 168 -10.32 -17.52 11.92
N ASP A 169 -9.95 -17.38 13.18
CA ASP A 169 -10.94 -17.10 14.22
C ASP A 169 -11.45 -15.67 13.97
N ILE A 170 -12.49 -15.57 13.13
CA ILE A 170 -13.24 -14.35 12.99
C ILE A 170 -14.06 -14.21 14.27
N SER A 171 -13.39 -14.07 15.39
CA SER A 171 -14.02 -13.68 16.65
C SER A 171 -14.47 -12.22 16.49
N SER A 172 -15.57 -12.05 15.77
CA SER A 172 -16.29 -10.78 15.74
C SER A 172 -16.72 -10.52 17.18
N ALA A 173 -16.14 -9.51 17.80
CA ALA A 173 -16.66 -9.03 19.07
C ALA A 173 -18.14 -8.65 18.83
N ALA A 174 -19.05 -9.51 19.27
CA ALA A 174 -20.47 -9.24 19.19
C ALA A 174 -20.80 -8.23 20.28
N TYR A 175 -20.90 -6.97 19.90
CA TYR A 175 -21.34 -5.91 20.78
C TYR A 175 -22.85 -5.94 20.94
N SER A 176 -23.34 -5.99 22.17
CA SER A 176 -24.76 -6.01 22.48
C SER A 176 -25.39 -4.62 22.55
N SER A 177 -24.59 -3.58 22.67
CA SER A 177 -25.05 -2.18 22.73
C SER A 177 -24.08 -1.18 22.11
N THR A 178 -24.60 -0.04 21.66
CA THR A 178 -23.80 1.10 21.17
C THR A 178 -22.81 1.62 22.22
N GLY A 179 -23.18 1.51 23.51
CA GLY A 179 -22.30 1.88 24.62
C GLY A 179 -21.05 0.98 24.72
N GLU A 180 -21.19 -0.31 24.42
CA GLU A 180 -20.05 -1.24 24.39
C GLU A 180 -19.10 -0.94 23.22
N ILE A 181 -19.63 -0.61 22.05
CA ILE A 181 -18.82 -0.19 20.90
C ILE A 181 -18.03 1.08 21.26
N GLY A 182 -18.70 2.09 21.84
CA GLY A 182 -18.04 3.32 22.28
C GLY A 182 -16.93 3.07 23.31
N ARG A 183 -17.16 2.17 24.27
CA ARG A 183 -16.15 1.79 25.26
C ARG A 183 -14.99 1.01 24.63
N ALA A 184 -15.27 0.07 23.71
CA ALA A 184 -14.26 -0.67 22.99
C ALA A 184 -13.39 0.28 22.13
N TYR A 185 -14.01 1.27 21.47
CA TYR A 185 -13.31 2.29 20.72
C TYR A 185 -12.34 3.09 21.59
N LEU A 186 -12.80 3.59 22.72
CA LEU A 186 -12.00 4.37 23.66
C LEU A 186 -10.85 3.56 24.28
N THR A 187 -11.06 2.27 24.56
CA THR A 187 -10.03 1.39 25.10
C THR A 187 -8.98 0.98 24.08
N ALA A 188 -9.36 0.85 22.80
CA ALA A 188 -8.45 0.54 21.71
C ALA A 188 -7.62 1.73 21.23
N LEU A 189 -8.15 2.95 21.38
CA LEU A 189 -7.53 4.19 20.90
C LEU A 189 -6.06 4.37 21.32
N PRO A 190 -5.68 4.18 22.61
CA PRO A 190 -4.28 4.32 23.05
C PRO A 190 -3.32 3.34 22.37
N SER A 191 -3.79 2.12 22.06
CA SER A 191 -3.00 1.12 21.37
C SER A 191 -2.66 1.58 19.95
N TYR A 192 -3.68 2.04 19.19
CA TYR A 192 -3.48 2.57 17.84
C TYR A 192 -2.69 3.89 17.83
N MET A 193 -2.83 4.71 18.87
CA MET A 193 -1.97 5.89 19.03
C MET A 193 -0.49 5.50 19.10
N LYS A 194 -0.16 4.49 19.92
CA LYS A 194 1.22 4.00 20.03
C LYS A 194 1.71 3.38 18.73
N GLU A 195 0.89 2.54 18.11
CA GLU A 195 1.22 1.86 16.86
C GLU A 195 1.52 2.86 15.74
N MET A 196 0.66 3.85 15.53
CA MET A 196 0.86 4.89 14.53
C MET A 196 2.02 5.83 14.85
N ALA A 197 2.28 6.12 16.12
CA ALA A 197 3.46 6.89 16.51
C ALA A 197 4.75 6.15 16.11
N VAL A 198 4.83 4.85 16.39
CA VAL A 198 5.98 4.02 16.03
C VAL A 198 6.12 3.89 14.51
N ALA A 199 5.03 3.70 13.77
CA ALA A 199 5.04 3.58 12.33
C ALA A 199 5.51 4.87 11.62
N LEU A 200 5.06 6.05 12.09
CA LEU A 200 5.43 7.35 11.50
C LEU A 200 6.83 7.84 11.93
N LEU A 201 7.33 7.36 13.06
CA LEU A 201 8.61 7.82 13.63
C LEU A 201 9.78 7.74 12.65
N PRO A 202 10.00 6.66 11.88
CA PRO A 202 11.10 6.60 10.92
C PRO A 202 11.02 7.69 9.84
N ILE A 203 9.83 7.96 9.31
CA ILE A 203 9.62 8.99 8.28
C ILE A 203 9.91 10.37 8.84
N ILE A 204 9.42 10.64 10.05
CA ILE A 204 9.64 11.91 10.77
C ILE A 204 11.13 12.08 11.05
N ALA A 205 11.79 11.05 11.56
CA ALA A 205 13.22 11.07 11.86
C ALA A 205 14.06 11.37 10.60
N ILE A 206 13.80 10.67 9.51
CA ILE A 206 14.49 10.90 8.23
C ILE A 206 14.27 12.33 7.75
N PHE A 207 13.02 12.82 7.80
CA PHE A 207 12.72 14.19 7.38
C PHE A 207 13.53 15.21 8.19
N TYR A 208 13.57 15.08 9.53
CA TYR A 208 14.32 16.04 10.36
C TYR A 208 15.83 15.91 10.21
N ILE A 209 16.36 14.69 10.02
CA ILE A 209 17.77 14.48 9.69
C ILE A 209 18.12 15.23 8.40
N PHE A 210 17.33 15.03 7.32
CA PHE A 210 17.55 15.73 6.06
C PHE A 210 17.32 17.25 6.19
N GLN A 211 16.40 17.68 7.04
CA GLN A 211 16.17 19.10 7.31
C GLN A 211 17.41 19.78 7.89
N ILE A 212 18.11 19.11 8.81
CA ILE A 212 19.30 19.66 9.47
C ILE A 212 20.49 19.70 8.50
N PHE A 213 20.72 18.59 7.78
CA PHE A 213 21.95 18.45 6.99
C PHE A 213 21.83 18.97 5.54
N SER A 214 20.66 18.91 4.93
CA SER A 214 20.53 19.13 3.48
C SER A 214 19.42 20.10 3.08
N LEU A 215 18.21 19.95 3.59
CA LEU A 215 17.03 20.67 3.09
C LEU A 215 17.03 22.15 3.46
N ARG A 216 17.44 22.49 4.68
CA ARG A 216 17.50 23.86 5.22
C ARG A 216 16.24 24.70 4.90
N LEU A 217 15.05 24.08 5.10
CA LEU A 217 13.76 24.70 4.83
C LEU A 217 13.51 25.84 5.81
N SER A 218 12.69 26.80 5.38
CA SER A 218 12.24 27.88 6.25
C SER A 218 11.38 27.36 7.41
N LYS A 219 11.39 28.06 8.54
CA LYS A 219 10.58 27.71 9.73
C LYS A 219 9.09 27.55 9.38
N ARG A 220 8.56 28.33 8.44
CA ARG A 220 7.16 28.25 7.99
C ARG A 220 6.89 26.95 7.23
N GLU A 221 7.81 26.50 6.37
CA GLU A 221 7.68 25.25 5.63
C GLU A 221 7.77 24.05 6.57
N VAL A 222 8.72 24.05 7.51
CA VAL A 222 8.85 23.00 8.51
C VAL A 222 7.58 22.93 9.36
N ALA A 223 7.08 24.05 9.85
CA ALA A 223 5.84 24.08 10.62
C ALA A 223 4.65 23.54 9.83
N ARG A 224 4.51 23.91 8.55
CA ARG A 224 3.45 23.38 7.68
C ARG A 224 3.53 21.87 7.51
N ILE A 225 4.74 21.32 7.34
CA ILE A 225 4.96 19.87 7.21
C ILE A 225 4.65 19.18 8.52
N THR A 226 5.12 19.70 9.65
CA THR A 226 4.87 19.14 10.99
C THR A 226 3.37 19.13 11.32
N ILE A 227 2.66 20.20 11.01
CA ILE A 227 1.20 20.27 11.18
C ILE A 227 0.52 19.20 10.29
N GLY A 228 0.97 19.05 9.02
CA GLY A 228 0.47 18.02 8.12
C GLY A 228 0.68 16.61 8.67
N VAL A 229 1.86 16.33 9.24
CA VAL A 229 2.14 15.04 9.90
C VAL A 229 1.24 14.83 11.12
N ALA A 230 0.99 15.86 11.92
CA ALA A 230 0.08 15.77 13.06
C ALA A 230 -1.36 15.46 12.62
N TYR A 231 -1.87 16.11 11.57
CA TYR A 231 -3.17 15.75 10.98
C TYR A 231 -3.21 14.32 10.46
N THR A 232 -2.16 13.89 9.78
CA THR A 232 -2.04 12.50 9.29
C THR A 232 -2.07 11.52 10.45
N TYR A 233 -1.30 11.76 11.51
CA TYR A 233 -1.28 10.93 12.71
C TYR A 233 -2.67 10.78 13.33
N VAL A 234 -3.36 11.90 13.59
CA VAL A 234 -4.72 11.87 14.15
C VAL A 234 -5.69 11.13 13.22
N GLY A 235 -5.63 11.42 11.91
CA GLY A 235 -6.47 10.76 10.93
C GLY A 235 -6.26 9.25 10.88
N LEU A 236 -5.00 8.78 10.88
CA LEU A 236 -4.66 7.35 10.87
C LEU A 236 -5.10 6.63 12.15
N VAL A 237 -4.90 7.24 13.31
CA VAL A 237 -5.36 6.67 14.59
C VAL A 237 -6.88 6.49 14.59
N LEU A 238 -7.63 7.51 14.17
CA LEU A 238 -9.09 7.43 14.09
C LEU A 238 -9.55 6.39 13.06
N PHE A 239 -8.89 6.36 11.90
CA PHE A 239 -9.18 5.41 10.83
C PHE A 239 -8.97 3.97 11.28
N LEU A 240 -7.79 3.62 11.79
CA LEU A 240 -7.48 2.25 12.24
C LEU A 240 -8.36 1.81 13.39
N THR A 241 -8.60 2.69 14.37
CA THR A 241 -9.52 2.36 15.46
C THR A 241 -10.93 2.09 14.93
N GLY A 242 -11.42 2.92 14.00
CA GLY A 242 -12.74 2.76 13.37
C GLY A 242 -12.87 1.48 12.56
N VAL A 243 -11.84 1.16 11.75
CA VAL A 243 -11.83 -0.05 10.93
C VAL A 243 -11.81 -1.30 11.80
N ASN A 244 -10.89 -1.39 12.75
CA ASN A 244 -10.71 -2.63 13.50
C ASN A 244 -11.79 -2.87 14.57
N VAL A 245 -12.24 -1.83 15.28
CA VAL A 245 -13.25 -1.98 16.34
C VAL A 245 -14.67 -2.03 15.75
N GLY A 246 -14.96 -1.18 14.76
CA GLY A 246 -16.31 -1.03 14.23
C GLY A 246 -16.53 -1.82 12.94
N PHE A 247 -15.79 -1.46 11.91
CA PHE A 247 -16.09 -1.91 10.55
C PHE A 247 -15.80 -3.39 10.33
N SER A 248 -14.67 -3.89 10.84
CA SER A 248 -14.28 -5.30 10.70
C SER A 248 -15.26 -6.22 11.41
N SER A 249 -15.65 -5.90 12.64
CA SER A 249 -16.64 -6.66 13.41
C SER A 249 -18.02 -6.67 12.73
N LEU A 250 -18.47 -5.49 12.26
CA LEU A 250 -19.74 -5.38 11.55
C LEU A 250 -19.75 -6.18 10.24
N GLY A 251 -18.63 -6.08 9.48
CA GLY A 251 -18.46 -6.81 8.22
C GLY A 251 -18.51 -8.32 8.42
N ALA A 252 -17.84 -8.83 9.45
CA ALA A 252 -17.83 -10.24 9.80
C ALA A 252 -19.24 -10.76 10.17
N VAL A 253 -19.94 -10.05 11.05
CA VAL A 253 -21.33 -10.42 11.45
C VAL A 253 -22.29 -10.35 10.27
N LEU A 254 -22.19 -9.29 9.46
CA LEU A 254 -23.05 -9.12 8.28
C LEU A 254 -22.76 -10.21 7.23
N GLY A 255 -21.47 -10.47 6.96
CA GLY A 255 -21.05 -11.51 6.03
C GLY A 255 -21.54 -12.89 6.45
N ALA A 256 -21.38 -13.26 7.72
CA ALA A 256 -21.86 -14.52 8.27
C ALA A 256 -23.38 -14.67 8.13
N LYS A 257 -24.15 -13.65 8.53
CA LYS A 257 -25.62 -13.68 8.41
C LYS A 257 -26.11 -13.74 6.97
N LEU A 258 -25.45 -13.06 6.03
CA LEU A 258 -25.80 -13.12 4.62
C LEU A 258 -25.40 -14.46 3.98
N ALA A 259 -24.35 -15.11 4.47
CA ALA A 259 -23.91 -16.41 3.99
C ALA A 259 -24.88 -17.55 4.37
N GLU A 260 -25.69 -17.34 5.41
CA GLU A 260 -26.71 -18.31 5.85
C GLU A 260 -27.95 -18.26 4.95
N GLY A 261 -28.35 -19.43 4.47
CA GLY A 261 -29.62 -19.60 3.73
C GLY A 261 -29.64 -19.03 2.31
N ASN A 262 -30.84 -18.60 1.88
CA ASN A 262 -31.08 -18.11 0.51
C ASN A 262 -30.52 -16.70 0.24
N MET A 263 -30.12 -15.98 1.27
CA MET A 263 -29.55 -14.61 1.14
C MET A 263 -28.10 -14.60 0.62
N LYS A 264 -27.42 -15.74 0.56
CA LYS A 264 -26.04 -15.85 0.07
C LYS A 264 -25.85 -15.28 -1.35
N TYR A 265 -26.86 -15.37 -2.20
CA TYR A 265 -26.80 -14.80 -3.55
C TYR A 265 -26.77 -13.26 -3.57
N LEU A 266 -27.24 -12.60 -2.50
CA LEU A 266 -27.14 -11.15 -2.34
C LEU A 266 -25.70 -10.67 -2.16
N LEU A 267 -24.81 -11.56 -1.72
CA LEU A 267 -23.37 -11.26 -1.61
C LEU A 267 -22.76 -10.93 -2.97
N ILE A 268 -23.30 -11.47 -4.09
CA ILE A 268 -22.76 -11.21 -5.43
C ILE A 268 -22.92 -9.72 -5.81
N PRO A 269 -24.15 -9.17 -5.90
CA PRO A 269 -24.29 -7.75 -6.23
C PRO A 269 -23.69 -6.83 -5.16
N LEU A 270 -23.68 -7.24 -3.89
CA LEU A 270 -23.04 -6.47 -2.83
C LEU A 270 -21.54 -6.39 -3.03
N SER A 271 -20.87 -7.51 -3.33
CA SER A 271 -19.43 -7.52 -3.61
C SER A 271 -19.07 -6.71 -4.86
N MET A 272 -19.91 -6.76 -5.91
CA MET A 272 -19.72 -5.93 -7.10
C MET A 272 -19.82 -4.43 -6.77
N LEU A 273 -20.80 -4.05 -5.95
CA LEU A 273 -20.99 -2.67 -5.51
C LEU A 273 -19.79 -2.20 -4.66
N LEU A 274 -19.31 -3.04 -3.73
CA LEU A 274 -18.11 -2.76 -2.94
C LEU A 274 -16.87 -2.61 -3.81
N GLY A 275 -16.66 -3.50 -4.79
CA GLY A 275 -15.56 -3.40 -5.74
C GLY A 275 -15.56 -2.09 -6.53
N TRP A 276 -16.73 -1.63 -6.96
CA TRP A 276 -16.89 -0.33 -7.59
C TRP A 276 -16.49 0.83 -6.67
N PHE A 277 -16.97 0.83 -5.42
CA PHE A 277 -16.67 1.91 -4.47
C PHE A 277 -15.22 1.92 -4.02
N ILE A 278 -14.59 0.74 -3.84
CA ILE A 278 -13.17 0.63 -3.48
C ILE A 278 -12.31 1.41 -4.50
N ILE A 279 -12.46 1.11 -5.79
CA ILE A 279 -11.70 1.81 -6.84
C ILE A 279 -12.06 3.29 -6.92
N SER A 280 -13.34 3.63 -6.75
CA SER A 280 -13.78 5.01 -6.80
C SER A 280 -13.22 5.88 -5.67
N ALA A 281 -12.93 5.29 -4.52
CA ALA A 281 -12.39 5.95 -3.34
C ALA A 281 -10.85 5.88 -3.26
N GLU A 282 -10.20 5.01 -4.06
CA GLU A 282 -8.76 4.74 -3.99
C GLU A 282 -7.92 5.95 -4.41
N PRO A 283 -7.09 6.52 -3.52
CA PRO A 283 -6.25 7.68 -3.84
C PRO A 283 -5.22 7.39 -4.93
N ALA A 284 -4.71 6.15 -5.02
CA ALA A 284 -3.75 5.76 -6.05
C ALA A 284 -4.36 5.84 -7.45
N VAL A 285 -5.66 5.51 -7.59
CA VAL A 285 -6.39 5.64 -8.85
C VAL A 285 -6.47 7.10 -9.28
N ALA A 286 -6.73 8.03 -8.35
CA ALA A 286 -6.77 9.46 -8.65
C ALA A 286 -5.40 10.00 -9.11
N VAL A 287 -4.30 9.45 -8.60
CA VAL A 287 -2.95 9.78 -9.07
C VAL A 287 -2.71 9.20 -10.46
N LEU A 288 -3.11 7.94 -10.69
CA LEU A 288 -3.00 7.27 -11.99
C LEU A 288 -3.80 8.01 -13.08
N GLU A 289 -5.03 8.46 -12.77
CA GLU A 289 -5.85 9.28 -13.67
C GLU A 289 -5.06 10.49 -14.20
N LYS A 290 -4.47 11.27 -13.28
CA LYS A 290 -3.68 12.46 -13.64
C LYS A 290 -2.46 12.10 -14.46
N GLN A 291 -1.73 11.06 -14.08
CA GLN A 291 -0.53 10.64 -14.81
C GLN A 291 -0.83 10.18 -16.23
N ILE A 292 -1.90 9.42 -16.44
CA ILE A 292 -2.30 8.98 -17.77
C ILE A 292 -2.75 10.17 -18.62
N GLU A 293 -3.51 11.10 -18.04
CA GLU A 293 -3.94 12.30 -18.73
C GLU A 293 -2.74 13.19 -19.15
N GLU A 294 -1.74 13.35 -18.28
CA GLU A 294 -0.50 14.06 -18.57
C GLU A 294 0.34 13.36 -19.64
N VAL A 295 0.59 12.06 -19.51
CA VAL A 295 1.42 11.27 -20.45
C VAL A 295 0.75 11.16 -21.83
N SER A 296 -0.59 11.07 -21.87
CA SER A 296 -1.35 11.01 -23.13
C SER A 296 -1.63 12.38 -23.74
N ALA A 297 -1.13 13.47 -23.14
CA ALA A 297 -1.43 14.85 -23.53
C ALA A 297 -2.96 15.11 -23.63
N GLY A 298 -3.74 14.52 -22.72
CA GLY A 298 -5.21 14.65 -22.69
C GLY A 298 -5.96 13.75 -23.68
N ALA A 299 -5.28 12.90 -24.45
CA ALA A 299 -5.93 11.99 -25.40
C ALA A 299 -6.78 10.92 -24.68
N ILE A 300 -6.38 10.53 -23.47
CA ILE A 300 -7.12 9.58 -22.63
C ILE A 300 -7.60 10.35 -21.38
N PRO A 301 -8.91 10.66 -21.28
CA PRO A 301 -9.44 11.30 -20.08
C PRO A 301 -9.30 10.39 -18.85
N GLY A 302 -8.84 10.94 -17.71
CA GLY A 302 -8.65 10.18 -16.48
C GLY A 302 -9.91 9.45 -16.03
N LYS A 303 -11.09 10.06 -16.17
CA LYS A 303 -12.39 9.45 -15.85
C LYS A 303 -12.62 8.10 -16.55
N VAL A 304 -12.16 7.94 -17.80
CA VAL A 304 -12.31 6.67 -18.55
C VAL A 304 -11.54 5.56 -17.85
N ILE A 305 -10.33 5.85 -17.37
CA ILE A 305 -9.50 4.90 -16.63
C ILE A 305 -10.21 4.50 -15.33
N LYS A 306 -10.69 5.47 -14.55
CA LYS A 306 -11.40 5.20 -13.31
C LYS A 306 -12.61 4.30 -13.51
N TYR A 307 -13.48 4.64 -14.45
CA TYR A 307 -14.68 3.84 -14.73
C TYR A 307 -14.33 2.43 -15.22
N SER A 308 -13.33 2.31 -16.11
CA SER A 308 -12.89 1.00 -16.62
C SER A 308 -12.36 0.11 -15.50
N LEU A 309 -11.53 0.67 -14.60
CA LEU A 309 -11.02 -0.06 -13.44
C LEU A 309 -12.16 -0.41 -12.47
N SER A 310 -13.08 0.51 -12.19
CA SER A 310 -14.22 0.25 -11.30
C SER A 310 -15.10 -0.87 -11.82
N VAL A 311 -15.40 -0.90 -13.13
CA VAL A 311 -16.18 -1.99 -13.75
C VAL A 311 -15.42 -3.32 -13.69
N ALA A 312 -14.11 -3.30 -14.01
CA ALA A 312 -13.29 -4.51 -14.01
C ALA A 312 -13.20 -5.13 -12.59
N ILE A 313 -12.97 -4.32 -11.57
CA ILE A 313 -12.89 -4.81 -10.18
C ILE A 313 -14.28 -5.23 -9.68
N ALA A 314 -15.34 -4.50 -9.98
CA ALA A 314 -16.69 -4.92 -9.65
C ALA A 314 -17.03 -6.31 -10.25
N ALA A 315 -16.69 -6.52 -11.52
CA ALA A 315 -16.88 -7.82 -12.17
C ALA A 315 -16.03 -8.93 -11.54
N ALA A 316 -14.74 -8.63 -11.26
CA ALA A 316 -13.84 -9.59 -10.61
C ALA A 316 -14.33 -9.99 -9.21
N MET A 317 -14.79 -9.03 -8.40
CA MET A 317 -15.39 -9.29 -7.09
C MET A 317 -16.65 -10.15 -7.18
N GLY A 318 -17.53 -9.88 -8.17
CA GLY A 318 -18.71 -10.70 -8.42
C GLY A 318 -18.36 -12.13 -8.80
N ILE A 319 -17.40 -12.33 -9.71
CA ILE A 319 -16.91 -13.66 -10.11
C ILE A 319 -16.28 -14.40 -8.91
N SER A 320 -15.47 -13.71 -8.12
CA SER A 320 -14.86 -14.26 -6.91
C SER A 320 -15.94 -14.72 -5.91
N MET A 321 -17.01 -13.93 -5.73
CA MET A 321 -18.10 -14.30 -4.84
C MET A 321 -18.92 -15.49 -5.38
N ILE A 322 -19.13 -15.58 -6.69
CA ILE A 322 -19.76 -16.77 -7.32
C ILE A 322 -18.90 -18.01 -7.02
N ARG A 323 -17.59 -17.91 -7.18
CA ARG A 323 -16.67 -19.02 -6.87
C ARG A 323 -16.81 -19.47 -5.41
N VAL A 324 -16.83 -18.55 -4.47
CA VAL A 324 -16.99 -18.85 -3.04
C VAL A 324 -18.31 -19.54 -2.75
N ILE A 325 -19.43 -19.08 -3.36
CA ILE A 325 -20.77 -19.64 -3.13
C ILE A 325 -20.92 -21.03 -3.76
N THR A 326 -20.28 -21.26 -4.91
CA THR A 326 -20.37 -22.55 -5.66
C THR A 326 -19.34 -23.58 -5.20
N GLY A 327 -18.32 -23.16 -4.46
CA GLY A 327 -17.25 -24.04 -3.97
C GLY A 327 -16.28 -24.52 -5.05
N ILE A 328 -16.18 -23.78 -6.18
CA ILE A 328 -15.32 -24.12 -7.32
C ILE A 328 -13.94 -23.42 -7.18
#